data_ae7a7359233ff45abc51d9bf410fa96a
#
_entry.id   ae7a7359233ff45abc51d9bf410fa96a
#
_cell.length_a   1.000
_cell.length_b   1.000
_cell.length_c   1.000
_cell.angle_alpha   90.00
_cell.angle_beta   90.00
_cell.angle_gamma   90.00
#
_symmetry.space_group_name_H-M   'P 1'
#
loop_
_entity.id
_entity.type
_entity.pdbx_description
1 polymer ?
#
loop_
_entity_poly.entity_id
_entity_poly.type
_entity_poly.pdbx_seq_one_letter_code
_entity_poly.pdbx_strand_id
1 'polypeptide(L)'
;MHGGLTLGKSYEGLEVVEYPYLRVANVQDGHLDLTDVTSLEVPPAVAEGVMLRPGDVLMTEGGDLDKLGRGTVWEGQLAPCLHQNHVFAVRCFPHKLLPHFLAYVTASRYGRDYFEATGKRTTNLAATNATKVGAFYIPLPPLAEQKRLVQYLDTEIGRLKAIQEIIGKQIDTLTAYRKSLIHECVTGQRRISAEDLAGVGARLPEAEACA
;
A
#
# COMPACT_ATOMS: atom_id res chain seq x y z
N MET A 1 17.84 2.20 10.35
CA MET A 1 16.41 2.45 10.54
C MET A 1 16.25 3.65 11.43
N HIS A 2 15.35 4.56 11.06
CA HIS A 2 15.05 5.79 11.77
C HIS A 2 13.60 5.76 12.25
N GLY A 3 13.38 6.18 13.50
CA GLY A 3 12.04 6.44 14.01
C GLY A 3 11.57 7.83 13.61
N GLY A 4 10.27 7.99 13.46
CA GLY A 4 9.67 9.27 13.12
C GLY A 4 9.34 10.16 14.34
N LEU A 5 8.68 11.26 14.08
CA LEU A 5 8.29 12.23 15.08
C LEU A 5 7.09 11.75 15.90
N THR A 6 7.21 11.86 17.23
CA THR A 6 6.09 11.64 18.15
C THR A 6 5.33 12.94 18.34
N LEU A 7 4.01 12.92 18.16
CA LEU A 7 3.12 14.06 18.38
C LEU A 7 2.99 14.44 19.87
N GLY A 8 2.55 15.67 20.13
CA GLY A 8 2.25 16.14 21.49
C GLY A 8 3.38 16.88 22.19
N LYS A 9 4.49 17.18 21.49
CA LYS A 9 5.51 18.09 22.01
C LYS A 9 5.11 19.54 21.74
N SER A 10 5.24 20.41 22.73
CA SER A 10 5.13 21.87 22.55
C SER A 10 6.47 22.45 22.12
N TYR A 11 6.42 23.38 21.19
CA TYR A 11 7.59 24.13 20.71
C TYR A 11 7.42 25.63 20.92
N GLU A 12 6.66 26.02 21.97
CA GLU A 12 6.44 27.42 22.33
C GLU A 12 7.78 28.16 22.51
N GLY A 13 7.86 29.34 21.89
CA GLY A 13 9.06 30.18 21.96
C GLY A 13 10.22 29.76 21.03
N LEU A 14 10.06 28.70 20.25
CA LEU A 14 11.01 28.29 19.24
C LEU A 14 10.55 28.73 17.84
N GLU A 15 11.51 29.02 16.96
CA GLU A 15 11.24 29.21 15.55
C GLU A 15 10.83 27.86 14.94
N VAL A 16 9.64 27.81 14.33
CA VAL A 16 9.08 26.61 13.70
C VAL A 16 8.85 26.82 12.21
N VAL A 17 8.94 25.74 11.46
CA VAL A 17 8.64 25.67 10.02
C VAL A 17 7.61 24.58 9.80
N GLU A 18 6.68 24.81 8.89
CA GLU A 18 5.68 23.84 8.51
C GLU A 18 6.26 22.81 7.55
N TYR A 19 6.04 21.52 7.87
CA TYR A 19 6.48 20.39 7.06
C TYR A 19 5.34 19.41 6.82
N PRO A 20 5.20 18.87 5.59
CA PRO A 20 4.39 17.69 5.34
C PRO A 20 4.78 16.53 6.27
N TYR A 21 3.80 15.76 6.72
CA TYR A 21 3.99 14.71 7.73
C TYR A 21 3.21 13.45 7.36
N LEU A 22 3.93 12.38 7.03
CA LEU A 22 3.31 11.10 6.70
C LEU A 22 2.90 10.33 7.95
N ARG A 23 1.64 9.91 7.96
CA ARG A 23 1.06 9.03 8.96
C ARG A 23 1.04 7.58 8.46
N VAL A 24 0.71 6.63 9.35
CA VAL A 24 0.51 5.21 8.97
C VAL A 24 -0.48 5.07 7.81
N ALA A 25 -1.56 5.88 7.78
CA ALA A 25 -2.56 5.87 6.74
C ALA A 25 -2.01 6.20 5.33
N ASN A 26 -0.92 6.96 5.26
CA ASN A 26 -0.30 7.31 3.97
C ASN A 26 0.56 6.17 3.39
N VAL A 27 1.01 5.21 4.23
CA VAL A 27 1.87 4.10 3.80
C VAL A 27 1.00 2.89 3.48
N GLN A 28 0.84 2.59 2.19
CA GLN A 28 0.04 1.50 1.68
C GLN A 28 0.91 0.36 1.14
N ASP A 29 0.29 -0.71 0.66
CA ASP A 29 0.99 -1.86 0.06
C ASP A 29 1.58 -1.48 -1.31
N GLY A 30 2.90 -1.28 -1.35
CA GLY A 30 3.64 -0.96 -2.57
C GLY A 30 3.37 0.44 -3.15
N HIS A 31 2.70 1.35 -2.42
CA HIS A 31 2.52 2.74 -2.83
C HIS A 31 2.26 3.66 -1.63
N LEU A 32 2.30 4.95 -1.86
CA LEU A 32 1.91 5.97 -0.90
C LEU A 32 0.58 6.60 -1.32
N ASP A 33 -0.34 6.75 -0.36
CA ASP A 33 -1.52 7.58 -0.54
C ASP A 33 -1.19 9.01 -0.03
N LEU A 34 -1.01 9.92 -0.96
CA LEU A 34 -0.68 11.32 -0.70
C LEU A 34 -1.87 12.26 -0.90
N THR A 35 -3.09 11.74 -0.99
CA THR A 35 -4.30 12.54 -1.18
C THR A 35 -4.66 13.37 0.06
N ASP A 36 -4.31 12.86 1.26
CA ASP A 36 -4.50 13.56 2.53
C ASP A 36 -3.22 13.49 3.36
N VAL A 37 -2.37 14.51 3.24
CA VAL A 37 -1.12 14.64 4.00
C VAL A 37 -1.27 15.78 4.99
N THR A 38 -1.10 15.46 6.27
CA THR A 38 -1.11 16.44 7.36
C THR A 38 0.20 17.23 7.36
N SER A 39 0.16 18.51 7.76
CA SER A 39 1.35 19.30 8.03
C SER A 39 1.57 19.49 9.55
N LEU A 40 2.82 19.67 9.95
CA LEU A 40 3.21 19.96 11.33
C LEU A 40 4.23 21.09 11.37
N GLU A 41 4.07 21.98 12.34
CA GLU A 41 5.05 23.01 12.67
C GLU A 41 6.05 22.46 13.67
N VAL A 42 7.33 22.38 13.27
CA VAL A 42 8.44 21.89 14.10
C VAL A 42 9.70 22.70 13.87
N PRO A 43 10.57 22.84 14.91
CA PRO A 43 11.87 23.48 14.74
C PRO A 43 12.71 22.72 13.69
N PRO A 44 13.44 23.43 12.80
CA PRO A 44 14.29 22.81 11.77
C PRO A 44 15.26 21.75 12.31
N ALA A 45 15.86 22.01 13.47
CA ALA A 45 16.77 21.05 14.12
C ALA A 45 16.09 19.74 14.52
N VAL A 46 14.80 19.78 14.87
CA VAL A 46 14.01 18.57 15.17
C VAL A 46 13.62 17.86 13.87
N ALA A 47 13.22 18.64 12.86
CA ALA A 47 12.83 18.11 11.54
C ALA A 47 13.98 17.33 10.88
N GLU A 48 15.21 17.84 10.94
CA GLU A 48 16.39 17.21 10.34
C GLU A 48 16.60 15.76 10.81
N GLY A 49 16.34 15.48 12.10
CA GLY A 49 16.50 14.15 12.70
C GLY A 49 15.48 13.11 12.22
N VAL A 50 14.32 13.54 11.68
CA VAL A 50 13.19 12.68 11.30
C VAL A 50 12.77 12.89 9.85
N MET A 51 13.59 13.58 9.05
CA MET A 51 13.31 13.86 7.66
C MET A 51 13.53 12.63 6.78
N LEU A 52 12.54 12.36 5.93
CA LEU A 52 12.63 11.32 4.91
C LEU A 52 13.64 11.71 3.83
N ARG A 53 14.30 10.69 3.30
CA ARG A 53 15.24 10.82 2.18
C ARG A 53 14.83 9.89 1.05
N PRO A 54 14.97 10.31 -0.22
CA PRO A 54 14.74 9.40 -1.34
C PRO A 54 15.50 8.08 -1.15
N GLY A 55 14.80 6.97 -1.36
CA GLY A 55 15.30 5.62 -1.12
C GLY A 55 15.05 5.07 0.30
N ASP A 56 14.42 5.81 1.20
CA ASP A 56 13.95 5.24 2.47
C ASP A 56 12.78 4.27 2.19
N VAL A 57 12.86 3.05 2.73
CA VAL A 57 11.74 2.09 2.69
C VAL A 57 10.87 2.34 3.91
N LEU A 58 9.64 2.76 3.68
CA LEU A 58 8.67 3.09 4.73
C LEU A 58 7.88 1.85 5.10
N MET A 59 7.89 1.47 6.39
CA MET A 59 7.18 0.32 6.91
C MET A 59 6.30 0.74 8.09
N THR A 60 5.09 0.21 8.16
CA THR A 60 4.16 0.52 9.26
C THR A 60 4.43 -0.35 10.48
N GLU A 61 4.43 0.27 11.68
CA GLU A 61 4.56 -0.43 12.96
C GLU A 61 3.32 -1.25 13.30
N GLY A 62 2.14 -0.75 12.93
CA GLY A 62 0.88 -1.37 13.30
C GLY A 62 -0.20 -1.23 12.26
N GLY A 63 -1.28 -1.98 12.45
CA GLY A 63 -2.44 -2.02 11.58
C GLY A 63 -3.11 -3.38 11.60
N ASP A 64 -3.82 -3.70 10.53
CA ASP A 64 -4.36 -5.04 10.33
C ASP A 64 -3.22 -6.06 10.23
N LEU A 65 -3.44 -7.26 10.73
CA LEU A 65 -2.39 -8.30 10.81
C LEU A 65 -1.75 -8.58 9.45
N ASP A 66 -2.55 -8.64 8.42
CA ASP A 66 -2.11 -8.89 7.03
C ASP A 66 -1.35 -7.70 6.39
N LYS A 67 -1.28 -6.56 7.09
CA LYS A 67 -0.60 -5.33 6.62
C LYS A 67 0.71 -5.03 7.35
N LEU A 68 1.05 -5.82 8.36
CA LEU A 68 2.29 -5.61 9.13
C LEU A 68 3.53 -5.74 8.27
N GLY A 69 4.47 -4.84 8.48
CA GLY A 69 5.78 -4.89 7.84
C GLY A 69 5.77 -4.65 6.34
N ARG A 70 4.63 -4.26 5.74
CA ARG A 70 4.58 -3.85 4.34
C ARG A 70 5.45 -2.63 4.14
N GLY A 71 6.20 -2.63 3.05
CA GLY A 71 7.12 -1.58 2.72
C GLY A 71 6.81 -0.94 1.36
N THR A 72 7.00 0.37 1.28
CA THR A 72 7.03 1.11 0.02
C THR A 72 8.22 2.06 0.02
N VAL A 73 8.72 2.41 -1.15
CA VAL A 73 9.89 3.28 -1.27
C VAL A 73 9.43 4.74 -1.32
N TRP A 74 10.09 5.57 -0.51
CA TRP A 74 9.96 7.02 -0.59
C TRP A 74 10.86 7.55 -1.70
N GLU A 75 10.28 8.16 -2.73
CA GLU A 75 11.01 8.72 -3.89
C GLU A 75 11.22 10.23 -3.78
N GLY A 76 10.78 10.86 -2.67
CA GLY A 76 10.86 12.30 -2.51
C GLY A 76 9.67 13.07 -3.09
N GLN A 77 8.49 12.43 -3.17
CA GLN A 77 7.28 12.99 -3.80
C GLN A 77 6.81 14.32 -3.16
N LEU A 78 7.08 14.50 -1.85
CA LEU A 78 6.78 15.70 -1.07
C LEU A 78 8.01 16.08 -0.22
N ALA A 79 9.08 16.55 -0.83
CA ALA A 79 10.30 16.94 -0.09
C ALA A 79 10.31 18.45 0.20
N PRO A 80 10.68 18.88 1.43
CA PRO A 80 11.00 18.07 2.62
C PRO A 80 9.77 17.46 3.28
N CYS A 81 9.87 16.24 3.82
CA CYS A 81 8.76 15.56 4.46
C CYS A 81 9.20 14.78 5.70
N LEU A 82 8.40 14.84 6.74
CA LEU A 82 8.58 14.11 7.99
C LEU A 82 7.70 12.86 8.03
N HIS A 83 7.92 11.99 9.02
CA HIS A 83 7.06 10.82 9.23
C HIS A 83 6.75 10.56 10.70
N GLN A 84 5.64 9.91 10.94
CA GLN A 84 5.16 9.51 12.26
C GLN A 84 6.08 8.44 12.87
N ASN A 85 6.19 8.44 14.22
CA ASN A 85 6.94 7.43 14.96
C ASN A 85 6.47 5.98 14.70
N HIS A 86 5.21 5.79 14.32
CA HIS A 86 4.64 4.49 13.91
C HIS A 86 4.91 4.12 12.45
N VAL A 87 5.70 4.91 11.75
CA VAL A 87 6.23 4.60 10.42
C VAL A 87 7.74 4.50 10.52
N PHE A 88 8.29 3.33 10.30
CA PHE A 88 9.74 3.13 10.26
C PHE A 88 10.29 3.53 8.89
N ALA A 89 11.35 4.33 8.87
CA ALA A 89 12.12 4.62 7.67
C ALA A 89 13.40 3.77 7.67
N VAL A 90 13.44 2.75 6.80
CA VAL A 90 14.57 1.84 6.66
C VAL A 90 15.47 2.33 5.54
N ARG A 91 16.65 2.83 5.90
CA ARG A 91 17.64 3.32 4.95
C ARG A 91 18.63 2.23 4.58
N CYS A 92 18.59 1.81 3.33
CA CYS A 92 19.47 0.76 2.80
C CYS A 92 20.91 1.27 2.64
N PHE A 93 21.87 0.36 2.72
CA PHE A 93 23.26 0.64 2.31
C PHE A 93 23.34 0.50 0.78
N PRO A 94 23.58 1.59 0.01
CA PRO A 94 23.43 1.57 -1.45
C PRO A 94 24.33 0.57 -2.18
N HIS A 95 25.48 0.22 -1.56
CA HIS A 95 26.42 -0.75 -2.10
C HIS A 95 26.10 -2.22 -1.77
N LYS A 96 25.02 -2.49 -1.04
CA LYS A 96 24.59 -3.84 -0.62
C LYS A 96 23.15 -4.17 -0.96
N LEU A 97 22.25 -3.22 -0.78
CA LEU A 97 20.81 -3.47 -0.82
C LEU A 97 20.07 -2.33 -1.52
N LEU A 98 19.28 -2.69 -2.53
CA LEU A 98 18.41 -1.76 -3.23
C LEU A 98 17.10 -1.56 -2.45
N PRO A 99 16.61 -0.31 -2.28
CA PRO A 99 15.34 -0.04 -1.59
C PRO A 99 14.16 -0.81 -2.16
N HIS A 100 13.98 -0.80 -3.48
CA HIS A 100 12.89 -1.52 -4.15
C HIS A 100 12.99 -3.03 -3.97
N PHE A 101 14.21 -3.59 -3.95
CA PHE A 101 14.39 -5.02 -3.66
C PHE A 101 13.93 -5.34 -2.24
N LEU A 102 14.30 -4.53 -1.23
CA LEU A 102 13.82 -4.69 0.13
C LEU A 102 12.29 -4.59 0.22
N ALA A 103 11.69 -3.60 -0.45
CA ALA A 103 10.24 -3.44 -0.49
C ALA A 103 9.54 -4.69 -1.05
N TYR A 104 10.07 -5.29 -2.12
CA TYR A 104 9.53 -6.55 -2.66
C TYR A 104 9.72 -7.74 -1.71
N VAL A 105 10.85 -7.83 -1.03
CA VAL A 105 11.08 -8.90 -0.04
C VAL A 105 10.09 -8.80 1.11
N THR A 106 9.82 -7.59 1.63
CA THR A 106 8.83 -7.39 2.70
C THR A 106 7.40 -7.66 2.24
N ALA A 107 7.05 -7.33 0.98
CA ALA A 107 5.74 -7.60 0.39
C ALA A 107 5.52 -9.07 0.00
N SER A 108 6.59 -9.87 -0.09
CA SER A 108 6.53 -11.29 -0.44
C SER A 108 5.80 -12.11 0.64
N ARG A 109 5.39 -13.35 0.28
CA ARG A 109 4.83 -14.30 1.23
C ARG A 109 5.74 -14.53 2.44
N TYR A 110 7.05 -14.67 2.19
CA TYR A 110 8.07 -14.83 3.22
C TYR A 110 8.08 -13.65 4.22
N GLY A 111 8.03 -12.42 3.72
CA GLY A 111 7.98 -11.23 4.56
C GLY A 111 6.69 -11.18 5.39
N ARG A 112 5.54 -11.43 4.77
CA ARG A 112 4.24 -11.47 5.47
C ARG A 112 4.21 -12.52 6.57
N ASP A 113 4.58 -13.76 6.25
CA ASP A 113 4.59 -14.88 7.23
C ASP A 113 5.49 -14.53 8.43
N TYR A 114 6.64 -13.88 8.21
CA TYR A 114 7.51 -13.43 9.29
C TYR A 114 6.85 -12.38 10.19
N PHE A 115 6.28 -11.31 9.60
CA PHE A 115 5.66 -10.24 10.38
C PHE A 115 4.38 -10.69 11.06
N GLU A 116 3.59 -11.57 10.44
CA GLU A 116 2.43 -12.20 11.08
C GLU A 116 2.82 -13.08 12.26
N ALA A 117 3.85 -13.92 12.11
CA ALA A 117 4.32 -14.82 13.16
C ALA A 117 4.95 -14.10 14.35
N THR A 118 5.66 -12.98 14.08
CA THR A 118 6.35 -12.20 15.11
C THR A 118 5.53 -11.02 15.63
N GLY A 119 4.46 -10.63 14.97
CA GLY A 119 3.57 -9.55 15.35
C GLY A 119 2.93 -9.77 16.73
N LYS A 120 2.84 -8.73 17.55
CA LYS A 120 2.06 -8.76 18.79
C LYS A 120 0.60 -8.47 18.46
N ARG A 121 -0.27 -9.47 18.64
CA ARG A 121 -1.71 -9.32 18.39
C ARG A 121 -2.40 -8.71 19.60
N THR A 122 -3.35 -7.81 19.34
CA THR A 122 -4.41 -7.38 20.24
C THR A 122 -5.75 -7.82 19.65
N THR A 123 -6.86 -7.49 20.29
CA THR A 123 -8.20 -7.96 19.84
C THR A 123 -8.50 -7.58 18.38
N ASN A 124 -8.08 -6.41 17.92
CA ASN A 124 -8.43 -5.89 16.58
C ASN A 124 -7.21 -5.41 15.76
N LEU A 125 -6.03 -5.35 16.36
CA LEU A 125 -4.83 -4.82 15.72
C LEU A 125 -3.63 -5.71 16.00
N ALA A 126 -2.66 -5.62 15.14
CA ALA A 126 -1.36 -6.22 15.35
C ALA A 126 -0.26 -5.16 15.25
N ALA A 127 0.84 -5.36 15.95
CA ALA A 127 1.97 -4.45 15.94
C ALA A 127 3.30 -5.21 15.84
N THR A 128 4.20 -4.66 15.07
CA THR A 128 5.62 -5.04 15.06
C THR A 128 6.43 -3.98 15.81
N ASN A 129 7.74 -4.08 15.83
CA ASN A 129 8.60 -3.06 16.40
C ASN A 129 9.96 -3.05 15.68
N ALA A 130 10.77 -2.04 16.02
CA ALA A 130 12.10 -1.85 15.44
C ALA A 130 13.02 -3.08 15.57
N THR A 131 12.97 -3.79 16.71
CA THR A 131 13.77 -4.99 16.94
C THR A 131 13.40 -6.12 16.00
N LYS A 132 12.09 -6.33 15.78
CA LYS A 132 11.59 -7.36 14.86
C LYS A 132 11.89 -7.02 13.41
N VAL A 133 11.73 -5.75 13.02
CA VAL A 133 12.14 -5.29 11.67
C VAL A 133 13.64 -5.51 11.47
N GLY A 134 14.47 -5.16 12.46
CA GLY A 134 15.93 -5.37 12.41
C GLY A 134 16.36 -6.84 12.43
N ALA A 135 15.56 -7.75 12.98
CA ALA A 135 15.81 -9.18 13.02
C ALA A 135 15.27 -9.96 11.80
N PHE A 136 14.62 -9.26 10.86
CA PHE A 136 14.13 -9.87 9.63
C PHE A 136 15.29 -10.21 8.70
N TYR A 137 15.55 -11.51 8.52
CA TYR A 137 16.57 -12.00 7.59
C TYR A 137 16.07 -11.91 6.16
N ILE A 138 16.89 -11.38 5.29
CA ILE A 138 16.55 -11.23 3.86
C ILE A 138 17.58 -11.94 2.98
N PRO A 139 17.19 -12.51 1.83
CA PRO A 139 18.13 -12.90 0.81
C PRO A 139 18.89 -11.69 0.30
N LEU A 140 20.19 -11.81 0.11
CA LEU A 140 21.03 -10.69 -0.33
C LEU A 140 21.88 -11.11 -1.55
N PRO A 141 21.27 -11.26 -2.72
CA PRO A 141 22.02 -11.52 -3.95
C PRO A 141 22.86 -10.31 -4.35
N PRO A 142 23.82 -10.47 -5.28
CA PRO A 142 24.60 -9.35 -5.81
C PRO A 142 23.69 -8.24 -6.37
N LEU A 143 24.15 -6.98 -6.28
CA LEU A 143 23.35 -5.81 -6.72
C LEU A 143 22.88 -5.92 -8.17
N ALA A 144 23.68 -6.52 -9.07
CA ALA A 144 23.27 -6.73 -10.46
C ALA A 144 22.06 -7.66 -10.58
N GLU A 145 21.97 -8.66 -9.72
CA GLU A 145 20.82 -9.56 -9.65
C GLU A 145 19.59 -8.89 -9.02
N GLN A 146 19.80 -8.15 -7.91
CA GLN A 146 18.72 -7.33 -7.32
C GLN A 146 18.09 -6.40 -8.36
N LYS A 147 18.91 -5.70 -9.16
CA LYS A 147 18.43 -4.81 -10.24
C LYS A 147 17.58 -5.56 -11.27
N ARG A 148 18.04 -6.73 -11.73
CA ARG A 148 17.28 -7.55 -12.70
C ARG A 148 15.95 -8.02 -12.12
N LEU A 149 15.94 -8.45 -10.86
CA LEU A 149 14.71 -8.88 -10.17
C LEU A 149 13.73 -7.71 -10.01
N VAL A 150 14.20 -6.55 -9.59
CA VAL A 150 13.37 -5.34 -9.47
C VAL A 150 12.77 -4.97 -10.83
N GLN A 151 13.57 -4.87 -11.89
CA GLN A 151 13.09 -4.54 -13.23
C GLN A 151 12.05 -5.55 -13.76
N TYR A 152 12.28 -6.83 -13.53
CA TYR A 152 11.33 -7.87 -13.89
C TYR A 152 10.00 -7.71 -13.13
N LEU A 153 10.06 -7.53 -11.82
CA LEU A 153 8.87 -7.37 -10.98
C LEU A 153 8.11 -6.09 -11.31
N ASP A 154 8.80 -4.96 -11.52
CA ASP A 154 8.18 -3.70 -11.93
C ASP A 154 7.40 -3.88 -13.24
N THR A 155 8.00 -4.57 -14.22
CA THR A 155 7.36 -4.83 -15.51
C THR A 155 6.11 -5.71 -15.38
N GLU A 156 6.22 -6.84 -14.67
CA GLU A 156 5.11 -7.77 -14.53
C GLU A 156 3.98 -7.22 -13.65
N ILE A 157 4.32 -6.55 -12.55
CA ILE A 157 3.33 -5.91 -11.66
C ILE A 157 2.65 -4.76 -12.41
N GLY A 158 3.40 -3.96 -13.18
CA GLY A 158 2.83 -2.91 -14.02
C GLY A 158 1.83 -3.47 -15.04
N ARG A 159 2.17 -4.61 -15.69
CA ARG A 159 1.27 -5.31 -16.60
C ARG A 159 -0.01 -5.81 -15.89
N LEU A 160 0.15 -6.41 -14.72
CA LEU A 160 -1.00 -6.89 -13.94
C LEU A 160 -1.91 -5.75 -13.50
N LYS A 161 -1.36 -4.61 -13.06
CA LYS A 161 -2.13 -3.41 -12.71
C LYS A 161 -2.93 -2.89 -13.90
N ALA A 162 -2.33 -2.82 -15.09
CA ALA A 162 -3.03 -2.41 -16.31
C ALA A 162 -4.21 -3.35 -16.65
N ILE A 163 -4.03 -4.66 -16.48
CA ILE A 163 -5.11 -5.64 -16.66
C ILE A 163 -6.24 -5.42 -15.62
N GLN A 164 -5.87 -5.20 -14.36
CA GLN A 164 -6.86 -4.92 -13.29
C GLN A 164 -7.68 -3.67 -13.59
N GLU A 165 -7.05 -2.61 -14.08
CA GLU A 165 -7.77 -1.38 -14.49
C GLU A 165 -8.75 -1.64 -15.63
N ILE A 166 -8.37 -2.43 -16.64
CA ILE A 166 -9.26 -2.80 -17.75
C ILE A 166 -10.45 -3.60 -17.23
N ILE A 167 -10.21 -4.60 -16.39
CA ILE A 167 -11.28 -5.40 -15.77
C ILE A 167 -12.20 -4.52 -14.93
N GLY A 168 -11.67 -3.58 -14.14
CA GLY A 168 -12.45 -2.61 -13.37
C GLY A 168 -13.41 -1.81 -14.26
N LYS A 169 -12.91 -1.25 -15.35
CA LYS A 169 -13.74 -0.51 -16.34
C LYS A 169 -14.82 -1.39 -16.96
N GLN A 170 -14.53 -2.67 -17.22
CA GLN A 170 -15.52 -3.61 -17.74
C GLN A 170 -16.63 -3.88 -16.71
N ILE A 171 -16.26 -4.07 -15.43
CA ILE A 171 -17.22 -4.25 -14.34
C ILE A 171 -18.13 -3.02 -14.19
N ASP A 172 -17.57 -1.81 -14.25
CA ASP A 172 -18.33 -0.57 -14.18
C ASP A 172 -19.31 -0.46 -15.35
N THR A 173 -18.85 -0.77 -16.57
CA THR A 173 -19.70 -0.77 -17.78
C THR A 173 -20.86 -1.76 -17.65
N LEU A 174 -20.59 -2.99 -17.24
CA LEU A 174 -21.61 -4.02 -17.03
C LEU A 174 -22.59 -3.63 -15.93
N THR A 175 -22.11 -2.99 -14.87
CA THR A 175 -22.94 -2.49 -13.77
C THR A 175 -23.88 -1.36 -14.25
N ALA A 176 -23.37 -0.45 -15.06
CA ALA A 176 -24.16 0.63 -15.67
C ALA A 176 -25.20 0.05 -16.63
N TYR A 177 -24.80 -0.90 -17.49
CA TYR A 177 -25.71 -1.59 -18.41
C TYR A 177 -26.83 -2.34 -17.68
N ARG A 178 -26.49 -3.07 -16.60
CA ARG A 178 -27.48 -3.73 -15.75
C ARG A 178 -28.52 -2.76 -15.20
N LYS A 179 -28.08 -1.58 -14.70
CA LYS A 179 -28.97 -0.54 -14.17
C LYS A 179 -29.87 0.01 -15.27
N SER A 180 -29.33 0.31 -16.48
CA SER A 180 -30.09 0.80 -17.63
C SER A 180 -31.14 -0.22 -18.06
N LEU A 181 -30.74 -1.48 -18.19
CA LEU A 181 -31.66 -2.57 -18.59
C LEU A 181 -32.84 -2.72 -17.63
N ILE A 182 -32.57 -2.70 -16.31
CA ILE A 182 -33.62 -2.74 -15.30
C ILE A 182 -34.55 -1.56 -15.47
N HIS A 183 -34.03 -0.35 -15.59
CA HIS A 183 -34.81 0.88 -15.78
C HIS A 183 -35.69 0.80 -17.03
N GLU A 184 -35.13 0.46 -18.17
CA GLU A 184 -35.83 0.36 -19.45
C GLU A 184 -36.99 -0.66 -19.39
N CYS A 185 -36.73 -1.82 -18.78
CA CYS A 185 -37.75 -2.87 -18.69
C CYS A 185 -38.87 -2.48 -17.72
N VAL A 186 -38.57 -1.94 -16.53
CA VAL A 186 -39.61 -1.63 -15.53
C VAL A 186 -40.40 -0.38 -15.85
N THR A 187 -39.84 0.53 -16.65
CA THR A 187 -40.53 1.75 -17.11
C THR A 187 -41.26 1.57 -18.44
N GLY A 188 -41.20 0.39 -19.04
CA GLY A 188 -41.86 0.07 -20.31
C GLY A 188 -41.17 0.66 -21.55
N GLN A 189 -39.95 1.26 -21.41
CA GLN A 189 -39.16 1.76 -22.53
C GLN A 189 -38.65 0.59 -23.40
N ARG A 190 -38.45 -0.59 -22.79
CA ARG A 190 -38.07 -1.82 -23.48
C ARG A 190 -39.12 -2.88 -23.24
N ARG A 191 -39.73 -3.38 -24.32
CA ARG A 191 -40.63 -4.51 -24.26
C ARG A 191 -39.83 -5.80 -24.25
N ILE A 192 -40.23 -6.73 -23.36
CA ILE A 192 -39.66 -8.07 -23.28
C ILE A 192 -40.54 -8.96 -24.15
N SER A 193 -39.93 -9.60 -25.15
CA SER A 193 -40.61 -10.57 -26.05
C SER A 193 -40.55 -11.98 -25.49
N ALA A 194 -41.38 -12.88 -26.04
CA ALA A 194 -41.33 -14.32 -25.72
C ALA A 194 -39.96 -14.94 -26.10
N GLU A 195 -39.29 -14.40 -27.12
CA GLU A 195 -37.96 -14.83 -27.58
C GLU A 195 -36.88 -14.44 -26.57
N ASP A 196 -36.96 -13.24 -25.95
CA ASP A 196 -36.05 -12.82 -24.89
C ASP A 196 -36.11 -13.76 -23.69
N LEU A 197 -37.32 -14.24 -23.32
CA LEU A 197 -37.54 -15.17 -22.23
C LEU A 197 -37.04 -16.60 -22.55
N ALA A 198 -37.23 -17.06 -23.78
CA ALA A 198 -36.72 -18.36 -24.20
C ALA A 198 -35.20 -18.46 -24.18
N GLY A 199 -34.48 -17.34 -24.43
CA GLY A 199 -33.05 -17.27 -24.36
C GLY A 199 -32.45 -17.27 -22.94
N VAL A 200 -33.23 -16.95 -21.92
CA VAL A 200 -32.76 -16.88 -20.52
C VAL A 200 -32.54 -18.26 -19.92
N GLY A 201 -33.42 -19.23 -20.21
CA GLY A 201 -33.31 -20.61 -19.69
C GLY A 201 -32.11 -21.40 -20.21
N ALA A 202 -31.59 -21.03 -21.39
CA ALA A 202 -30.48 -21.73 -22.03
C ALA A 202 -29.10 -21.15 -21.63
N ARG A 203 -29.02 -20.04 -20.90
CA ARG A 203 -27.77 -19.29 -20.60
C ARG A 203 -27.38 -19.30 -19.13
N LEU A 204 -28.14 -19.84 -18.23
CA LEU A 204 -27.73 -19.97 -16.84
C LEU A 204 -26.81 -21.20 -16.74
N PRO A 205 -25.49 -21.08 -16.46
CA PRO A 205 -24.72 -22.21 -15.99
C PRO A 205 -25.38 -22.69 -14.69
N GLU A 206 -25.57 -24.00 -14.56
CA GLU A 206 -25.94 -24.59 -13.28
C GLU A 206 -24.97 -24.08 -12.23
N ALA A 207 -25.49 -23.36 -11.24
CA ALA A 207 -24.69 -22.95 -10.09
C ALA A 207 -24.23 -24.25 -9.42
N GLU A 208 -22.96 -24.59 -9.58
CA GLU A 208 -22.33 -25.62 -8.77
C GLU A 208 -22.57 -25.22 -7.31
N ALA A 209 -23.40 -25.99 -6.65
CA ALA A 209 -23.62 -25.91 -5.23
C ALA A 209 -22.30 -26.23 -4.55
N CYS A 210 -21.59 -25.20 -4.10
CA CYS A 210 -20.52 -25.39 -3.13
C CYS A 210 -21.15 -25.87 -1.83
N ALA A 211 -21.02 -27.20 -1.60
CA ALA A 211 -21.21 -27.81 -0.29
C ALA A 211 -20.03 -27.48 0.63
#